data_bc2e9abaf03da0eaac52f51372014618
#
_entry.id   bc2e9abaf03da0eaac52f51372014618
#
_cell.length_a   1.000
_cell.length_b   1.000
_cell.length_c   1.000
_cell.angle_alpha   90.00
_cell.angle_beta   90.00
_cell.angle_gamma   90.00
#
_symmetry.space_group_name_H-M   'P 1'
#
loop_
_entity.id
_entity.type
_entity.pdbx_description
1 polymer ?
#
loop_
_entity_poly.entity_id
_entity_poly.type
_entity_poly.pdbx_seq_one_letter_code
_entity_poly.pdbx_strand_id
1 'polypeptide(L)'
;MVKLSAVYCTDRHGIIGLRGENTNYYQPINSKLDKRWFIQLTKGKTVLMGANTARALVEETGKLLPNRKNIVLTTNRALASLLEDISIASAADLEIWSSLEPLESYNASEEIIVIGGVHILNQLHDKIDTWYVTEFDCDVTTHRACYMRNGETADTQFPFILSNIGWTADNFIQEGFERVAYSGFSDVDEYTNLPVTGYFVEYKRV
;
A
#
# COMPACT_ATOMS: atom_id res chain seq x y z
N MET A 1 -14.99 0.38 -18.61
CA MET A 1 -14.48 0.86 -17.32
C MET A 1 -12.97 0.62 -17.30
N VAL A 2 -12.21 1.51 -16.67
CA VAL A 2 -10.78 1.31 -16.44
C VAL A 2 -10.56 0.05 -15.61
N LYS A 3 -9.51 -0.71 -15.91
CA LYS A 3 -9.13 -1.87 -15.10
C LYS A 3 -8.49 -1.39 -13.80
N LEU A 4 -8.99 -1.85 -12.66
CA LEU A 4 -8.42 -1.55 -11.36
C LEU A 4 -7.77 -2.81 -10.76
N SER A 5 -6.53 -2.64 -10.32
CA SER A 5 -5.84 -3.63 -9.49
C SER A 5 -5.40 -2.95 -8.20
N ALA A 6 -5.16 -3.71 -7.14
CA ALA A 6 -4.59 -3.20 -5.90
C ALA A 6 -3.31 -3.94 -5.55
N VAL A 7 -2.39 -3.25 -4.87
CA VAL A 7 -1.18 -3.86 -4.30
C VAL A 7 -0.95 -3.32 -2.90
N TYR A 8 -0.74 -4.21 -1.95
CA TYR A 8 -0.38 -3.88 -0.57
C TYR A 8 0.30 -5.07 0.12
N CYS A 9 0.89 -4.81 1.28
CA CYS A 9 1.38 -5.86 2.16
C CYS A 9 0.59 -5.90 3.46
N THR A 10 0.52 -7.07 4.08
CA THR A 10 -0.19 -7.29 5.33
C THR A 10 0.51 -8.34 6.18
N ASP A 11 0.30 -8.27 7.50
CA ASP A 11 0.65 -9.36 8.40
C ASP A 11 -0.48 -10.42 8.45
N ARG A 12 -0.28 -11.49 9.25
CA ARG A 12 -1.28 -12.56 9.42
C ARG A 12 -2.64 -12.08 9.98
N HIS A 13 -2.72 -10.88 10.55
CA HIS A 13 -3.93 -10.30 11.15
C HIS A 13 -4.60 -9.24 10.26
N GLY A 14 -4.11 -9.04 9.04
CA GLY A 14 -4.66 -8.03 8.13
C GLY A 14 -4.15 -6.60 8.39
N ILE A 15 -3.07 -6.45 9.14
CA ILE A 15 -2.46 -5.13 9.42
C ILE A 15 -1.68 -4.68 8.20
N ILE A 16 -2.07 -3.56 7.59
CA ILE A 16 -1.43 -3.03 6.38
C ILE A 16 -0.57 -1.79 6.63
N GLY A 17 -0.56 -1.27 7.84
CA GLY A 17 0.25 -0.12 8.20
C GLY A 17 0.25 0.14 9.68
N LEU A 18 1.27 0.84 10.15
CA LEU A 18 1.43 1.27 11.53
C LEU A 18 1.44 2.80 11.57
N ARG A 19 0.86 3.36 12.62
CA ARG A 19 0.92 4.79 12.89
C ARG A 19 1.90 5.04 14.03
N GLY A 20 2.95 5.84 13.80
CA GLY A 20 3.86 6.29 14.82
C GLY A 20 3.29 7.43 15.66
N GLU A 21 3.96 7.76 16.79
CA GLU A 21 3.57 8.84 17.72
C GLU A 21 3.41 10.20 17.03
N ASN A 22 4.23 10.48 16.03
CA ASN A 22 4.22 11.74 15.29
C ASN A 22 3.27 11.73 14.07
N THR A 23 2.23 10.88 14.06
CA THR A 23 1.30 10.73 12.95
C THR A 23 1.89 10.15 11.66
N ASN A 24 3.16 9.75 11.65
CA ASN A 24 3.79 9.12 10.50
C ASN A 24 3.26 7.70 10.32
N TYR A 25 3.07 7.31 9.06
CA TYR A 25 2.62 5.98 8.68
C TYR A 25 3.81 5.17 8.19
N TYR A 26 3.89 3.92 8.66
CA TYR A 26 4.95 2.99 8.27
C TYR A 26 4.35 1.73 7.68
N GLN A 27 5.06 1.12 6.76
CA GLN A 27 4.76 -0.25 6.34
C GLN A 27 4.90 -1.20 7.54
N PRO A 28 4.10 -2.28 7.62
CA PRO A 28 4.21 -3.24 8.71
C PRO A 28 5.59 -3.90 8.76
N ILE A 29 6.12 -4.26 7.61
CA ILE A 29 7.42 -4.93 7.42
C ILE A 29 8.17 -4.25 6.28
N ASN A 30 9.47 -4.07 6.45
CA ASN A 30 10.36 -3.51 5.42
C ASN A 30 11.20 -4.60 4.75
N SER A 31 10.62 -5.30 3.78
CA SER A 31 11.25 -6.39 3.04
C SER A 31 11.77 -5.91 1.68
N LYS A 32 13.01 -6.30 1.33
CA LYS A 32 13.57 -6.03 0.00
C LYS A 32 12.83 -6.79 -1.11
N LEU A 33 12.39 -8.01 -0.82
CA LEU A 33 11.66 -8.80 -1.79
C LEU A 33 10.28 -8.23 -2.07
N ASP A 34 9.56 -7.77 -1.03
CA ASP A 34 8.30 -7.05 -1.18
C ASP A 34 8.47 -5.77 -2.02
N LYS A 35 9.46 -4.94 -1.70
CA LYS A 35 9.77 -3.74 -2.48
C LYS A 35 10.06 -4.05 -3.97
N ARG A 36 10.79 -5.13 -4.24
CA ARG A 36 11.09 -5.56 -5.63
C ARG A 36 9.81 -5.99 -6.34
N TRP A 37 8.97 -6.76 -5.69
CA TRP A 37 7.69 -7.21 -6.25
C TRP A 37 6.76 -6.02 -6.52
N PHE A 38 6.62 -5.10 -5.56
CA PHE A 38 5.90 -3.85 -5.75
C PHE A 38 6.40 -3.05 -6.97
N ILE A 39 7.73 -2.92 -7.12
CA ILE A 39 8.33 -2.23 -8.27
C ILE A 39 7.98 -2.95 -9.58
N GLN A 40 8.07 -4.27 -9.62
CA GLN A 40 7.74 -5.07 -10.81
C GLN A 40 6.28 -4.89 -11.23
N LEU A 41 5.35 -4.89 -10.27
CA LEU A 41 3.93 -4.72 -10.52
C LEU A 41 3.56 -3.32 -11.01
N THR A 42 4.24 -2.29 -10.51
CA THR A 42 3.82 -0.88 -10.67
C THR A 42 4.64 -0.07 -11.68
N LYS A 43 5.87 -0.50 -12.04
CA LYS A 43 6.75 0.24 -12.94
C LYS A 43 6.14 0.44 -14.32
N GLY A 44 6.16 1.69 -14.80
CA GLY A 44 5.60 2.07 -16.10
C GLY A 44 4.07 2.18 -16.11
N LYS A 45 3.42 2.04 -14.95
CA LYS A 45 1.96 2.07 -14.83
C LYS A 45 1.47 3.32 -14.09
N THR A 46 0.17 3.54 -14.13
CA THR A 46 -0.51 4.55 -13.32
C THR A 46 -0.78 3.97 -11.93
N VAL A 47 -0.40 4.70 -10.88
CA VAL A 47 -0.67 4.34 -9.49
C VAL A 47 -1.60 5.36 -8.85
N LEU A 48 -2.55 4.88 -8.06
CA LEU A 48 -3.51 5.70 -7.32
C LEU A 48 -3.32 5.51 -5.83
N MET A 49 -3.13 6.59 -5.10
CA MET A 49 -2.92 6.58 -3.65
C MET A 49 -3.69 7.69 -2.95
N GLY A 50 -4.00 7.45 -1.67
CA GLY A 50 -4.59 8.48 -0.81
C GLY A 50 -3.53 9.42 -0.21
N ALA A 51 -4.01 10.53 0.37
CA ALA A 51 -3.18 11.58 0.96
C ALA A 51 -2.13 11.07 1.98
N ASN A 52 -2.52 10.15 2.87
CA ASN A 52 -1.61 9.63 3.89
C ASN A 52 -0.49 8.77 3.29
N THR A 53 -0.80 7.97 2.29
CA THR A 53 0.20 7.17 1.57
C THR A 53 1.17 8.07 0.80
N ALA A 54 0.66 9.11 0.13
CA ALA A 54 1.51 10.08 -0.57
C ALA A 54 2.43 10.83 0.41
N ARG A 55 1.89 11.25 1.57
CA ARG A 55 2.69 11.91 2.62
C ARG A 55 3.79 10.99 3.13
N ALA A 56 3.47 9.77 3.54
CA ALA A 56 4.45 8.79 4.03
C ALA A 56 5.54 8.52 2.99
N LEU A 57 5.17 8.39 1.72
CA LEU A 57 6.11 8.19 0.63
C LEU A 57 7.11 9.36 0.51
N VAL A 58 6.63 10.60 0.52
CA VAL A 58 7.53 11.76 0.36
C VAL A 58 8.33 12.06 1.63
N GLU A 59 7.81 11.78 2.82
CA GLU A 59 8.54 11.88 4.08
C GLU A 59 9.69 10.86 4.14
N GLU A 60 9.47 9.63 3.66
CA GLU A 60 10.48 8.58 3.66
C GLU A 60 11.53 8.77 2.55
N THR A 61 11.09 9.16 1.35
CA THR A 61 11.95 9.10 0.14
C THR A 61 12.32 10.46 -0.44
N GLY A 62 11.65 11.54 -0.01
CA GLY A 62 11.77 12.88 -0.56
C GLY A 62 11.18 13.07 -1.96
N LYS A 63 10.51 12.07 -2.52
CA LYS A 63 10.02 12.08 -3.92
C LYS A 63 8.79 11.22 -4.12
N LEU A 64 8.11 11.43 -5.24
CA LEU A 64 7.06 10.54 -5.76
C LEU A 64 7.68 9.30 -6.41
N LEU A 65 6.83 8.31 -6.73
CA LEU A 65 7.30 7.07 -7.37
C LEU A 65 7.81 7.36 -8.80
N PRO A 66 9.10 7.12 -9.08
CA PRO A 66 9.67 7.39 -10.39
C PRO A 66 9.19 6.37 -11.44
N ASN A 67 9.15 6.80 -12.70
CA ASN A 67 8.71 5.98 -13.84
C ASN A 67 7.28 5.44 -13.67
N ARG A 68 6.40 6.23 -13.06
CA ARG A 68 4.98 5.95 -12.89
C ARG A 68 4.22 7.25 -13.02
N LYS A 69 2.98 7.17 -13.52
CA LYS A 69 2.03 8.26 -13.33
C LYS A 69 1.46 8.14 -11.91
N ASN A 70 1.67 9.15 -11.08
CA ASN A 70 1.21 9.19 -9.70
C ASN A 70 -0.12 9.97 -9.65
N ILE A 71 -1.20 9.31 -9.26
CA ILE A 71 -2.47 9.95 -8.95
C ILE A 71 -2.62 9.99 -7.44
N VAL A 72 -2.83 11.18 -6.88
CA VAL A 72 -3.04 11.36 -5.44
C VAL A 72 -4.44 11.92 -5.17
N LEU A 73 -5.25 11.13 -4.46
CA LEU A 73 -6.56 11.56 -4.00
C LEU A 73 -6.43 12.37 -2.71
N THR A 74 -6.67 13.68 -2.81
CA THR A 74 -6.63 14.59 -1.66
C THR A 74 -7.45 15.85 -1.87
N THR A 75 -8.12 16.31 -0.81
CA THR A 75 -8.74 17.63 -0.72
C THR A 75 -7.88 18.64 0.05
N ASN A 76 -6.74 18.17 0.60
CA ASN A 76 -5.81 19.01 1.35
C ASN A 76 -4.93 19.83 0.39
N ARG A 77 -5.22 21.10 0.26
CA ARG A 77 -4.52 22.03 -0.65
C ARG A 77 -3.03 22.19 -0.31
N ALA A 78 -2.67 22.21 0.98
CA ALA A 78 -1.27 22.35 1.37
C ALA A 78 -0.46 21.11 0.97
N LEU A 79 -1.03 19.90 1.12
CA LEU A 79 -0.40 18.68 0.63
C LEU A 79 -0.31 18.66 -0.89
N ALA A 80 -1.36 19.07 -1.59
CA ALA A 80 -1.37 19.14 -3.05
C ALA A 80 -0.23 20.04 -3.56
N SER A 81 -0.11 21.27 -3.03
CA SER A 81 0.98 22.19 -3.39
C SER A 81 2.37 21.62 -3.12
N LEU A 82 2.57 20.99 -1.96
CA LEU A 82 3.85 20.31 -1.63
C LEU A 82 4.19 19.22 -2.65
N LEU A 83 3.20 18.41 -3.04
CA LEU A 83 3.41 17.32 -4.01
C LEU A 83 3.69 17.85 -5.41
N GLU A 84 3.07 18.97 -5.81
CA GLU A 84 3.35 19.66 -7.07
C GLU A 84 4.80 20.17 -7.11
N ASP A 85 5.28 20.81 -6.03
CA ASP A 85 6.67 21.27 -5.92
C ASP A 85 7.67 20.10 -6.03
N ILE A 86 7.38 18.99 -5.34
CA ILE A 86 8.19 17.76 -5.40
C ILE A 86 8.15 17.15 -6.80
N SER A 87 6.99 17.14 -7.45
CA SER A 87 6.83 16.65 -8.82
C SER A 87 7.70 17.43 -9.81
N ILE A 88 7.65 18.75 -9.74
CA ILE A 88 8.48 19.64 -10.56
C ILE A 88 9.98 19.37 -10.32
N ALA A 89 10.40 19.33 -9.05
CA ALA A 89 11.81 19.14 -8.69
C ALA A 89 12.36 17.77 -9.10
N SER A 90 11.52 16.72 -9.12
CA SER A 90 11.90 15.35 -9.46
C SER A 90 11.53 14.91 -10.87
N ALA A 91 10.91 15.78 -11.67
CA ALA A 91 10.31 15.47 -12.97
C ALA A 91 9.39 14.22 -12.92
N ALA A 92 8.64 14.08 -11.83
CA ALA A 92 7.69 13.00 -11.64
C ALA A 92 6.35 13.34 -12.28
N ASP A 93 5.70 12.37 -12.90
CA ASP A 93 4.34 12.53 -13.44
C ASP A 93 3.34 12.48 -12.29
N LEU A 94 2.60 13.57 -12.06
CA LEU A 94 1.65 13.74 -10.96
C LEU A 94 0.32 14.28 -11.46
N GLU A 95 -0.75 13.69 -10.96
CA GLU A 95 -2.11 14.19 -11.09
C GLU A 95 -2.78 14.23 -9.70
N ILE A 96 -3.41 15.34 -9.35
CA ILE A 96 -4.15 15.49 -8.08
C ILE A 96 -5.64 15.38 -8.34
N TRP A 97 -6.30 14.47 -7.63
CA TRP A 97 -7.75 14.29 -7.66
C TRP A 97 -8.36 14.72 -6.34
N SER A 98 -9.47 15.47 -6.40
CA SER A 98 -10.28 15.83 -5.23
C SER A 98 -11.42 14.82 -4.95
N SER A 99 -11.76 13.99 -5.93
CA SER A 99 -12.75 12.91 -5.84
C SER A 99 -12.37 11.75 -6.75
N LEU A 100 -13.12 10.65 -6.70
CA LEU A 100 -12.93 9.49 -7.57
C LEU A 100 -13.71 9.58 -8.90
N GLU A 101 -14.43 10.66 -9.15
CA GLU A 101 -15.18 10.87 -10.40
C GLU A 101 -14.34 10.72 -11.68
N PRO A 102 -13.07 11.18 -11.72
CA PRO A 102 -12.25 11.00 -12.91
C PRO A 102 -12.04 9.53 -13.32
N LEU A 103 -12.20 8.57 -12.42
CA LEU A 103 -12.13 7.14 -12.76
C LEU A 103 -13.15 6.73 -13.83
N GLU A 104 -14.33 7.36 -13.86
CA GLU A 104 -15.41 7.00 -14.79
C GLU A 104 -15.07 7.39 -16.24
N SER A 105 -14.27 8.45 -16.40
CA SER A 105 -13.80 8.95 -17.70
C SER A 105 -12.40 8.52 -18.07
N TYR A 106 -11.71 7.79 -17.18
CA TYR A 106 -10.35 7.33 -17.42
C TYR A 106 -10.30 6.30 -18.56
N ASN A 107 -9.19 6.30 -19.30
CA ASN A 107 -9.06 5.44 -20.48
C ASN A 107 -9.21 3.95 -20.12
N ALA A 108 -10.20 3.28 -20.70
CA ALA A 108 -10.49 1.87 -20.43
C ALA A 108 -9.36 0.91 -20.86
N SER A 109 -8.42 1.35 -21.69
CA SER A 109 -7.27 0.53 -22.10
C SER A 109 -6.12 0.58 -21.07
N GLU A 110 -6.19 1.45 -20.08
CA GLU A 110 -5.17 1.58 -19.04
C GLU A 110 -5.55 0.81 -17.78
N GLU A 111 -4.54 0.32 -17.07
CA GLU A 111 -4.68 -0.26 -15.75
C GLU A 111 -4.20 0.76 -14.70
N ILE A 112 -5.04 1.02 -13.70
CA ILE A 112 -4.66 1.80 -12.53
C ILE A 112 -4.43 0.85 -11.36
N ILE A 113 -3.26 0.96 -10.72
CA ILE A 113 -2.94 0.18 -9.54
C ILE A 113 -3.15 1.03 -8.28
N VAL A 114 -4.10 0.63 -7.46
CA VAL A 114 -4.37 1.25 -6.17
C VAL A 114 -3.33 0.75 -5.17
N ILE A 115 -2.52 1.67 -4.64
CA ILE A 115 -1.41 1.34 -3.73
C ILE A 115 -1.67 1.75 -2.27
N GLY A 116 -2.91 2.11 -1.96
CA GLY A 116 -3.34 2.41 -0.59
C GLY A 116 -3.63 3.89 -0.39
N GLY A 117 -3.90 4.43 0.83
CA GLY A 117 -4.11 3.67 2.10
C GLY A 117 -5.49 3.05 2.22
N VAL A 118 -5.77 2.63 3.48
CA VAL A 118 -6.99 1.88 3.84
C VAL A 118 -8.28 2.52 3.31
N HIS A 119 -8.41 3.84 3.40
CA HIS A 119 -9.64 4.51 2.98
C HIS A 119 -9.91 4.39 1.48
N ILE A 120 -8.88 4.50 0.63
CA ILE A 120 -9.07 4.38 -0.81
C ILE A 120 -9.28 2.93 -1.24
N LEU A 121 -8.61 1.97 -0.59
CA LEU A 121 -8.85 0.55 -0.81
C LEU A 121 -10.29 0.19 -0.47
N ASN A 122 -10.82 0.67 0.66
CA ASN A 122 -12.21 0.44 1.06
C ASN A 122 -13.24 1.10 0.12
N GLN A 123 -12.92 2.28 -0.43
CA GLN A 123 -13.83 2.94 -1.38
C GLN A 123 -13.88 2.26 -2.74
N LEU A 124 -12.85 1.52 -3.10
CA LEU A 124 -12.70 0.92 -4.42
C LEU A 124 -12.80 -0.62 -4.43
N HIS A 125 -12.97 -1.27 -3.27
CA HIS A 125 -12.90 -2.72 -3.19
C HIS A 125 -13.85 -3.45 -4.16
N ASP A 126 -15.07 -2.93 -4.33
CA ASP A 126 -16.06 -3.48 -5.27
C ASP A 126 -15.66 -3.33 -6.75
N LYS A 127 -14.76 -2.39 -7.04
CA LYS A 127 -14.32 -2.05 -8.40
C LYS A 127 -12.96 -2.68 -8.75
N ILE A 128 -12.26 -3.24 -7.77
CA ILE A 128 -10.96 -3.87 -7.97
C ILE A 128 -11.16 -5.32 -8.44
N ASP A 129 -10.56 -5.64 -9.58
CA ASP A 129 -10.65 -6.97 -10.19
C ASP A 129 -9.51 -7.89 -9.75
N THR A 130 -8.34 -7.31 -9.46
CA THR A 130 -7.14 -8.08 -9.10
C THR A 130 -6.45 -7.46 -7.89
N TRP A 131 -6.12 -8.31 -6.91
CA TRP A 131 -5.37 -7.92 -5.74
C TRP A 131 -4.04 -8.64 -5.70
N TYR A 132 -2.96 -7.88 -5.58
CA TYR A 132 -1.61 -8.36 -5.36
C TYR A 132 -1.25 -8.11 -3.90
N VAL A 133 -1.13 -9.16 -3.12
CA VAL A 133 -0.96 -9.09 -1.67
C VAL A 133 0.33 -9.76 -1.26
N THR A 134 1.20 -9.04 -0.55
CA THR A 134 2.28 -9.67 0.21
C THR A 134 1.74 -10.03 1.58
N GLU A 135 1.54 -11.31 1.83
CA GLU A 135 1.10 -11.86 3.11
C GLU A 135 2.31 -12.28 3.92
N PHE A 136 2.70 -11.49 4.92
CA PHE A 136 3.78 -11.85 5.85
C PHE A 136 3.26 -12.83 6.90
N ASP A 137 3.97 -13.94 7.09
CA ASP A 137 3.66 -14.93 8.12
C ASP A 137 4.25 -14.52 9.47
N CYS A 138 3.84 -13.37 9.97
CA CYS A 138 4.22 -12.85 11.27
C CYS A 138 3.07 -12.04 11.88
N ASP A 139 3.18 -11.78 13.16
CA ASP A 139 2.40 -10.79 13.89
C ASP A 139 3.27 -9.54 14.02
N VAL A 140 2.94 -8.49 13.31
CA VAL A 140 3.76 -7.28 13.24
C VAL A 140 3.88 -6.59 14.61
N THR A 141 2.88 -6.72 15.48
CA THR A 141 2.92 -6.13 16.82
C THR A 141 3.99 -6.79 17.68
N THR A 142 4.07 -8.13 17.65
CA THR A 142 5.10 -8.91 18.33
C THR A 142 6.47 -8.73 17.66
N HIS A 143 6.51 -8.74 16.35
CA HIS A 143 7.73 -8.58 15.56
C HIS A 143 8.39 -7.22 15.81
N ARG A 144 7.60 -6.15 15.83
CA ARG A 144 8.07 -4.79 16.12
C ARG A 144 8.39 -4.53 17.59
N ALA A 145 7.75 -5.19 18.53
CA ALA A 145 8.09 -5.09 19.95
C ALA A 145 9.56 -5.47 20.24
N CYS A 146 10.19 -6.29 19.38
CA CYS A 146 11.61 -6.57 19.46
C CYS A 146 12.51 -5.40 19.04
N TYR A 147 12.03 -4.50 18.19
CA TYR A 147 12.77 -3.33 17.70
C TYR A 147 12.81 -2.18 18.72
N MET A 148 11.75 -2.02 19.50
CA MET A 148 11.58 -0.92 20.46
C MET A 148 12.41 -1.04 21.74
N ARG A 149 13.38 -1.96 21.80
CA ARG A 149 14.24 -2.19 22.98
C ARG A 149 15.27 -1.10 23.30
N ASN A 150 15.41 -0.08 22.47
CA ASN A 150 16.39 1.00 22.64
C ASN A 150 15.86 2.24 23.39
N GLY A 151 14.87 2.07 24.28
CA GLY A 151 14.45 3.14 25.21
C GLY A 151 13.28 4.00 24.75
N GLU A 152 12.72 3.74 23.59
CA GLU A 152 11.44 4.31 23.19
C GLU A 152 10.33 3.43 23.79
N THR A 153 9.52 4.02 24.66
CA THR A 153 8.34 3.35 25.20
C THR A 153 7.40 3.02 24.05
N ALA A 154 7.12 1.73 23.91
CA ALA A 154 6.12 1.22 22.97
C ALA A 154 4.72 1.68 23.39
N ASP A 155 4.44 2.96 23.20
CA ASP A 155 3.07 3.42 23.14
C ASP A 155 2.54 2.97 21.78
N THR A 156 2.17 1.69 21.75
CA THR A 156 1.61 0.97 20.61
C THR A 156 0.28 1.60 20.26
N GLN A 157 0.30 2.74 19.61
CA GLN A 157 -0.89 3.28 18.98
C GLN A 157 -1.13 2.51 17.70
N PHE A 158 -1.91 1.53 17.90
CA PHE A 158 -2.73 0.66 17.07
C PHE A 158 -2.46 0.65 15.56
N PRO A 159 -2.16 -0.55 15.10
CA PRO A 159 -2.17 -0.88 13.68
C PRO A 159 -3.54 -0.54 13.07
N PHE A 160 -3.54 -0.04 11.84
CA PHE A 160 -4.74 0.05 11.05
C PHE A 160 -5.16 -1.37 10.67
N ILE A 161 -6.16 -1.86 11.36
CA ILE A 161 -6.90 -3.04 10.91
C ILE A 161 -7.89 -2.52 9.88
N LEU A 162 -7.89 -3.10 8.71
CA LEU A 162 -8.97 -2.94 7.73
C LEU A 162 -10.22 -3.61 8.33
N SER A 163 -10.98 -2.86 9.11
CA SER A 163 -12.01 -3.41 9.99
C SER A 163 -13.25 -3.95 9.26
N ASN A 164 -13.38 -3.78 7.97
CA ASN A 164 -14.59 -4.17 7.23
C ASN A 164 -14.34 -5.15 6.08
N ILE A 165 -13.10 -5.40 5.74
CA ILE A 165 -12.71 -6.43 4.79
C ILE A 165 -11.61 -7.17 5.52
N GLY A 166 -11.93 -8.32 6.03
CA GLY A 166 -10.90 -9.15 6.61
C GLY A 166 -9.97 -9.60 5.48
N TRP A 167 -8.87 -8.94 5.33
CA TRP A 167 -7.88 -9.11 4.28
C TRP A 167 -7.00 -10.34 4.47
N THR A 168 -7.58 -11.40 4.97
CA THR A 168 -7.01 -12.75 5.00
C THR A 168 -7.47 -13.52 3.76
N ALA A 169 -6.80 -14.61 3.42
CA ALA A 169 -7.19 -15.49 2.31
C ALA A 169 -8.67 -15.89 2.37
N ASP A 170 -9.18 -16.19 3.56
CA ASP A 170 -10.57 -16.60 3.76
C ASP A 170 -11.56 -15.48 3.39
N ASN A 171 -11.23 -14.24 3.69
CA ASN A 171 -12.07 -13.10 3.37
C ASN A 171 -12.12 -12.81 1.89
N PHE A 172 -11.00 -12.93 1.16
CA PHE A 172 -11.01 -12.82 -0.29
C PHE A 172 -11.92 -13.86 -0.94
N ILE A 173 -11.88 -15.10 -0.45
CA ILE A 173 -12.74 -16.18 -0.97
C ILE A 173 -14.22 -15.88 -0.68
N GLN A 174 -14.56 -15.39 0.53
CA GLN A 174 -15.93 -15.02 0.89
C GLN A 174 -16.47 -13.86 0.05
N GLU A 175 -15.61 -12.92 -0.38
CA GLU A 175 -15.95 -11.78 -1.23
C GLU A 175 -15.92 -12.12 -2.73
N GLY A 176 -15.81 -13.38 -3.09
CA GLY A 176 -15.87 -13.84 -4.49
C GLY A 176 -14.58 -13.66 -5.26
N PHE A 177 -13.43 -13.79 -4.59
CA PHE A 177 -12.13 -13.83 -5.24
C PHE A 177 -11.52 -15.23 -5.19
N GLU A 178 -10.81 -15.60 -6.23
CA GLU A 178 -9.99 -16.81 -6.27
C GLU A 178 -8.51 -16.46 -6.15
N ARG A 179 -7.77 -17.27 -5.40
CA ARG A 179 -6.31 -17.22 -5.38
C ARG A 179 -5.77 -17.91 -6.62
N VAL A 180 -5.30 -17.13 -7.59
CA VAL A 180 -4.84 -17.63 -8.91
C VAL A 180 -3.35 -17.90 -8.96
N ALA A 181 -2.57 -17.24 -8.10
CA ALA A 181 -1.14 -17.48 -7.99
C ALA A 181 -0.64 -17.20 -6.58
N TYR A 182 0.37 -17.96 -6.12
CA TYR A 182 1.12 -17.63 -4.91
C TYR A 182 2.55 -18.16 -4.99
N SER A 183 3.47 -17.46 -4.35
CA SER A 183 4.88 -17.85 -4.25
C SER A 183 5.42 -17.50 -2.87
N GLY A 184 5.96 -18.50 -2.16
CA GLY A 184 6.60 -18.28 -0.87
C GLY A 184 7.94 -17.58 -0.99
N PHE A 185 8.30 -16.79 0.02
CA PHE A 185 9.60 -16.15 0.13
C PHE A 185 10.13 -16.16 1.56
N SER A 186 11.45 -15.95 1.68
CA SER A 186 12.12 -15.68 2.96
C SER A 186 13.04 -14.48 2.78
N ASP A 187 12.98 -13.52 3.70
CA ASP A 187 13.74 -12.28 3.65
C ASP A 187 14.10 -11.83 5.08
N VAL A 188 14.62 -10.64 5.22
CA VAL A 188 14.89 -9.97 6.49
C VAL A 188 14.09 -8.66 6.52
N ASP A 189 13.41 -8.41 7.61
CA ASP A 189 12.81 -7.09 7.87
C ASP A 189 13.92 -6.08 8.18
N GLU A 190 14.10 -5.09 7.32
CA GLU A 190 15.16 -4.08 7.46
C GLU A 190 14.97 -3.16 8.68
N TYR A 191 13.76 -3.09 9.26
CA TYR A 191 13.54 -2.33 10.49
C TYR A 191 14.05 -3.04 11.73
N THR A 192 13.86 -4.35 11.80
CA THR A 192 14.16 -5.15 13.00
C THR A 192 15.40 -6.01 12.86
N ASN A 193 15.89 -6.18 11.64
CA ASN A 193 16.93 -7.16 11.27
C ASN A 193 16.56 -8.61 11.63
N LEU A 194 15.27 -8.91 11.75
CA LEU A 194 14.76 -10.26 12.02
C LEU A 194 14.33 -10.94 10.72
N PRO A 195 14.45 -12.29 10.66
CA PRO A 195 13.94 -13.04 9.50
C PRO A 195 12.42 -12.94 9.40
N VAL A 196 11.93 -12.81 8.19
CA VAL A 196 10.51 -12.83 7.84
C VAL A 196 10.27 -13.81 6.71
N THR A 197 9.13 -14.48 6.76
CA THR A 197 8.62 -15.31 5.67
C THR A 197 7.26 -14.81 5.25
N GLY A 198 6.83 -15.20 4.08
CA GLY A 198 5.51 -14.82 3.58
C GLY A 198 5.25 -15.34 2.18
N TYR A 199 4.19 -14.84 1.58
CA TYR A 199 3.73 -15.22 0.26
C TYR A 199 3.42 -13.98 -0.56
N PHE A 200 3.79 -13.99 -1.83
CA PHE A 200 3.24 -13.12 -2.86
C PHE A 200 2.00 -13.80 -3.42
N VAL A 201 0.86 -13.18 -3.29
CA VAL A 201 -0.43 -13.78 -3.64
C VAL A 201 -1.16 -12.90 -4.64
N GLU A 202 -1.76 -13.52 -5.65
CA GLU A 202 -2.65 -12.87 -6.59
C GLU A 202 -4.06 -13.43 -6.42
N TYR A 203 -5.01 -12.53 -6.11
CA TYR A 203 -6.44 -12.82 -6.06
C TYR A 203 -7.15 -12.15 -7.22
N LYS A 204 -8.04 -12.87 -7.88
CA LYS A 204 -8.89 -12.35 -8.97
C LYS A 204 -10.36 -12.57 -8.65
N ARG A 205 -11.17 -11.60 -9.03
CA ARG A 205 -12.61 -11.71 -8.96
C ARG A 205 -13.09 -12.80 -9.93
N VAL A 206 -14.02 -13.64 -9.45
CA VAL A 206 -14.63 -14.76 -10.23
C VAL A 206 -15.90 -14.28 -10.89
#